data_25b50d3b2370f97d23a3823088cab568
#
_entry.id   25b50d3b2370f97d23a3823088cab568
#
_cell.length_a   1.000
_cell.length_b   1.000
_cell.length_c   1.000
_cell.angle_alpha   90.00
_cell.angle_beta   90.00
_cell.angle_gamma   90.00
#
_symmetry.space_group_name_H-M   'P 1'
#
loop_
_entity.id
_entity.type
_entity.pdbx_description
1 polymer ?
#
loop_
_entity_poly.entity_id
_entity_poly.type
_entity_poly.pdbx_seq_one_letter_code
_entity_poly.pdbx_strand_id
1 'polypeptide(L)'
;SFVQPERINQRLTDFRRYFILVLTLGTVFILALAALIAGRSYRPISRLTARLNIPQNASAEDIEAAVNALQDAQSYTKQQLQNDLAGIARQRREIAKQLLFARLNGMRDARLDAQLAEAGIALSHPLFCVVLVKWLDGKSREETVASMVYALADGDMSLYPAGLYRAGESILLLNFALREQLEDFVMVLRESLEVEGGRVALFVGDICEDMGQITLSFVSAIARREAEFSGETERIGPMEAGWYDDRQVRLMMQALREGNSIKAQTCLDALCQMLREKYPMMALQRCIWADVGSQLLRTVAQMNVHLDSEQLHMF
;
A
#
# COMPACT_ATOMS: atom_id res chain seq x y z
N SER A 1 93.53 -47.20 -27.01
CA SER A 1 92.48 -46.55 -27.77
C SER A 1 92.50 -45.04 -27.57
N PHE A 2 93.14 -44.35 -28.55
CA PHE A 2 93.11 -42.89 -28.58
C PHE A 2 91.74 -42.40 -29.00
N VAL A 3 91.03 -41.70 -28.09
CA VAL A 3 89.78 -40.98 -28.38
C VAL A 3 90.16 -39.74 -29.20
N GLN A 4 89.77 -39.68 -30.46
CA GLN A 4 90.04 -38.54 -31.33
C GLN A 4 89.40 -37.24 -30.77
N PRO A 5 90.26 -36.23 -30.49
CA PRO A 5 89.79 -34.96 -29.82
C PRO A 5 88.76 -34.17 -30.72
N GLU A 6 88.77 -34.41 -32.06
CA GLU A 6 87.90 -33.72 -32.97
C GLU A 6 86.36 -34.06 -32.75
N ARG A 7 86.05 -35.33 -32.42
CA ARG A 7 84.65 -35.76 -32.17
C ARG A 7 84.08 -35.20 -30.87
N ILE A 8 84.95 -34.93 -29.87
CA ILE A 8 84.53 -34.33 -28.62
C ILE A 8 84.24 -32.84 -28.82
N ASN A 9 85.05 -32.12 -29.57
CA ASN A 9 84.82 -30.73 -29.91
C ASN A 9 83.59 -30.53 -30.80
N GLN A 10 83.31 -31.41 -31.76
CA GLN A 10 82.08 -31.28 -32.50
C GLN A 10 80.82 -31.49 -31.63
N ARG A 11 80.80 -32.49 -30.77
CA ARG A 11 79.69 -32.71 -29.83
C ARG A 11 79.47 -31.55 -28.84
N LEU A 12 80.53 -30.93 -28.35
CA LEU A 12 80.52 -29.78 -27.53
C LEU A 12 79.95 -28.55 -28.26
N THR A 13 80.27 -28.35 -29.48
CA THR A 13 79.79 -27.24 -30.32
C THR A 13 78.31 -27.44 -30.69
N ASP A 14 77.89 -28.68 -30.99
CA ASP A 14 76.49 -28.97 -31.22
C ASP A 14 75.65 -28.84 -29.94
N PHE A 15 76.16 -29.29 -28.78
CA PHE A 15 75.47 -29.11 -27.50
C PHE A 15 75.34 -27.64 -27.14
N ARG A 16 76.35 -26.82 -27.38
CA ARG A 16 76.31 -25.39 -27.16
C ARG A 16 75.33 -24.70 -28.07
N ARG A 17 75.19 -25.13 -29.35
CA ARG A 17 74.18 -24.61 -30.25
C ARG A 17 72.77 -24.98 -29.81
N TYR A 18 72.53 -26.22 -29.44
CA TYR A 18 71.23 -26.67 -28.91
C TYR A 18 70.85 -25.98 -27.64
N PHE A 19 71.80 -25.78 -26.73
CA PHE A 19 71.60 -25.08 -25.47
C PHE A 19 71.19 -23.62 -25.70
N ILE A 20 71.88 -22.91 -26.58
CA ILE A 20 71.57 -21.54 -26.96
C ILE A 20 70.20 -21.47 -27.61
N LEU A 21 69.83 -22.42 -28.48
CA LEU A 21 68.55 -22.47 -29.17
C LEU A 21 67.39 -22.71 -28.18
N VAL A 22 67.55 -23.64 -27.26
CA VAL A 22 66.52 -23.88 -26.20
C VAL A 22 66.37 -22.67 -25.28
N LEU A 23 67.48 -22.03 -24.93
CA LEU A 23 67.46 -20.85 -24.04
C LEU A 23 66.79 -19.66 -24.74
N THR A 24 67.09 -19.42 -26.02
CA THR A 24 66.45 -18.34 -26.77
C THR A 24 64.95 -18.62 -27.00
N LEU A 25 64.58 -19.86 -27.34
CA LEU A 25 63.21 -20.25 -27.51
C LEU A 25 62.39 -20.11 -26.21
N GLY A 26 62.98 -20.54 -25.10
CA GLY A 26 62.38 -20.39 -23.75
C GLY A 26 62.16 -18.93 -23.37
N THR A 27 63.15 -18.07 -23.66
CA THR A 27 63.04 -16.62 -23.35
C THR A 27 61.95 -15.95 -24.21
N VAL A 28 61.87 -16.27 -25.50
CA VAL A 28 60.81 -15.76 -26.38
C VAL A 28 59.45 -16.25 -25.94
N PHE A 29 59.33 -17.51 -25.53
CA PHE A 29 58.09 -18.06 -25.03
C PHE A 29 57.61 -17.35 -23.73
N ILE A 30 58.49 -17.12 -22.78
CA ILE A 30 58.20 -16.42 -21.54
C ILE A 30 57.75 -14.98 -21.84
N LEU A 31 58.45 -14.27 -22.74
CA LEU A 31 58.09 -12.92 -23.15
C LEU A 31 56.74 -12.88 -23.86
N ALA A 32 56.44 -13.85 -24.72
CA ALA A 32 55.12 -13.95 -25.38
C ALA A 32 54.03 -14.23 -24.37
N LEU A 33 54.26 -15.12 -23.40
CA LEU A 33 53.31 -15.40 -22.32
C LEU A 33 53.05 -14.20 -21.44
N ALA A 34 54.10 -13.48 -21.04
CA ALA A 34 53.99 -12.24 -20.27
C ALA A 34 53.22 -11.15 -21.01
N ALA A 35 53.46 -10.96 -22.31
CA ALA A 35 52.70 -10.03 -23.16
C ALA A 35 51.21 -10.42 -23.29
N LEU A 36 50.94 -11.72 -23.39
CA LEU A 36 49.57 -12.24 -23.48
C LEU A 36 48.78 -12.04 -22.17
N ILE A 37 49.41 -12.30 -21.02
CA ILE A 37 48.84 -12.06 -19.70
C ILE A 37 48.64 -10.57 -19.47
N ALA A 38 49.63 -9.72 -19.74
CA ALA A 38 49.52 -8.27 -19.63
C ALA A 38 48.39 -7.73 -20.52
N GLY A 39 48.32 -8.12 -21.78
CA GLY A 39 47.24 -7.69 -22.69
C GLY A 39 45.83 -8.11 -22.25
N ARG A 40 45.73 -9.29 -21.64
CA ARG A 40 44.44 -9.77 -21.12
C ARG A 40 44.03 -9.09 -19.83
N SER A 41 44.97 -8.74 -18.96
CA SER A 41 44.74 -8.05 -17.70
C SER A 41 44.50 -6.55 -17.86
N TYR A 42 45.14 -5.92 -18.85
CA TYR A 42 44.95 -4.49 -19.11
C TYR A 42 43.66 -4.13 -19.90
N ARG A 43 43.17 -5.05 -20.71
CA ARG A 43 41.92 -4.78 -21.49
C ARG A 43 40.69 -4.45 -20.66
N PRO A 44 40.37 -5.13 -19.55
CA PRO A 44 39.23 -4.74 -18.72
C PRO A 44 39.46 -3.39 -18.03
N ILE A 45 40.69 -3.09 -17.59
CA ILE A 45 41.04 -1.83 -16.93
C ILE A 45 40.90 -0.66 -17.90
N SER A 46 41.46 -0.77 -19.13
CA SER A 46 41.32 0.29 -20.14
C SER A 46 39.88 0.55 -20.58
N ARG A 47 39.01 -0.46 -20.57
CA ARG A 47 37.57 -0.27 -20.81
C ARG A 47 36.86 0.44 -19.66
N LEU A 48 37.25 0.19 -18.42
CA LEU A 48 36.73 0.86 -17.24
C LEU A 48 37.20 2.33 -17.21
N THR A 49 38.46 2.61 -17.45
CA THR A 49 39.01 3.98 -17.51
C THR A 49 38.37 4.80 -18.63
N ALA A 50 38.13 4.19 -19.79
CA ALA A 50 37.44 4.85 -20.90
C ALA A 50 35.96 5.18 -20.58
N ARG A 51 35.27 4.31 -19.84
CA ARG A 51 33.89 4.56 -19.38
C ARG A 51 33.78 5.59 -18.29
N LEU A 52 34.80 5.70 -17.42
CA LEU A 52 34.86 6.62 -16.30
C LEU A 52 35.47 7.98 -16.70
N ASN A 53 35.82 8.17 -17.97
CA ASN A 53 36.49 9.39 -18.48
C ASN A 53 37.77 9.76 -17.72
N ILE A 54 38.48 8.75 -17.16
CA ILE A 54 39.70 8.91 -16.41
C ILE A 54 40.87 9.05 -17.38
N PRO A 55 41.81 10.00 -17.22
CA PRO A 55 42.96 10.16 -18.08
C PRO A 55 43.85 8.92 -18.08
N GLN A 56 44.41 8.55 -19.25
CA GLN A 56 45.19 7.32 -19.42
C GLN A 56 46.43 7.21 -18.50
N ASN A 57 46.84 8.31 -17.89
CA ASN A 57 48.00 8.40 -16.96
C ASN A 57 47.55 8.42 -15.48
N ALA A 58 46.30 8.06 -15.17
CA ALA A 58 45.80 8.04 -13.81
C ALA A 58 46.54 6.99 -12.97
N SER A 59 46.86 7.35 -11.74
CA SER A 59 47.48 6.42 -10.77
C SER A 59 46.44 5.37 -10.32
N ALA A 60 46.93 4.28 -9.70
CA ALA A 60 46.06 3.27 -9.12
C ALA A 60 45.11 3.87 -8.07
N GLU A 61 45.57 4.89 -7.32
CA GLU A 61 44.80 5.62 -6.31
C GLU A 61 43.66 6.43 -6.93
N ASP A 62 43.87 7.06 -8.11
CA ASP A 62 42.86 7.81 -8.83
C ASP A 62 41.75 6.89 -9.34
N ILE A 63 42.09 5.68 -9.79
CA ILE A 63 41.13 4.68 -10.25
C ILE A 63 40.30 4.15 -9.05
N GLU A 64 40.93 3.89 -7.92
CA GLU A 64 40.27 3.47 -6.68
C GLU A 64 39.30 4.54 -6.17
N ALA A 65 39.72 5.81 -6.15
CA ALA A 65 38.87 6.94 -5.77
C ALA A 65 37.64 7.08 -6.72
N ALA A 66 37.86 6.92 -8.04
CA ALA A 66 36.76 6.99 -9.02
C ALA A 66 35.77 5.81 -8.87
N VAL A 67 36.25 4.60 -8.57
CA VAL A 67 35.41 3.43 -8.31
C VAL A 67 34.59 3.62 -7.03
N ASN A 68 35.23 4.12 -5.96
CA ASN A 68 34.53 4.40 -4.71
C ASN A 68 33.45 5.49 -4.90
N ALA A 69 33.78 6.60 -5.59
CA ALA A 69 32.80 7.64 -5.91
C ALA A 69 31.62 7.13 -6.74
N LEU A 70 31.85 6.19 -7.69
CA LEU A 70 30.79 5.58 -8.48
C LEU A 70 29.91 4.66 -7.62
N GLN A 71 30.51 3.91 -6.71
CA GLN A 71 29.80 3.04 -5.77
C GLN A 71 28.94 3.85 -4.80
N ASP A 72 29.47 4.97 -4.30
CA ASP A 72 28.72 5.91 -3.45
C ASP A 72 27.57 6.55 -4.22
N ALA A 73 27.79 7.01 -5.44
CA ALA A 73 26.73 7.55 -6.30
C ALA A 73 25.65 6.51 -6.61
N GLN A 74 26.03 5.25 -6.84
CA GLN A 74 25.10 4.16 -7.08
C GLN A 74 24.27 3.83 -5.82
N SER A 75 24.92 3.79 -4.64
CA SER A 75 24.25 3.56 -3.37
C SER A 75 23.27 4.69 -3.04
N TYR A 76 23.64 5.94 -3.26
CA TYR A 76 22.80 7.12 -3.10
C TYR A 76 21.58 7.07 -4.03
N THR A 77 21.79 6.77 -5.31
CA THR A 77 20.69 6.65 -6.29
C THR A 77 19.72 5.53 -5.92
N LYS A 78 20.26 4.38 -5.46
CA LYS A 78 19.43 3.25 -4.99
C LYS A 78 18.61 3.64 -3.76
N GLN A 79 19.21 4.34 -2.81
CA GLN A 79 18.52 4.81 -1.60
C GLN A 79 17.45 5.85 -1.94
N GLN A 80 17.75 6.78 -2.84
CA GLN A 80 16.79 7.76 -3.31
C GLN A 80 15.61 7.09 -4.01
N LEU A 81 15.85 6.13 -4.91
CA LEU A 81 14.79 5.35 -5.58
C LEU A 81 13.92 4.58 -4.58
N GLN A 82 14.54 3.99 -3.54
CA GLN A 82 13.79 3.30 -2.48
C GLN A 82 12.91 4.28 -1.69
N ASN A 83 13.40 5.47 -1.38
CA ASN A 83 12.64 6.51 -0.69
C ASN A 83 11.46 7.00 -1.56
N ASP A 84 11.69 7.22 -2.84
CA ASP A 84 10.65 7.65 -3.79
C ASP A 84 9.55 6.57 -3.93
N LEU A 85 9.95 5.29 -4.06
CA LEU A 85 9.00 4.18 -4.11
C LEU A 85 8.20 4.05 -2.80
N ALA A 86 8.84 4.23 -1.65
CA ALA A 86 8.16 4.24 -0.35
C ALA A 86 7.17 5.42 -0.25
N GLY A 87 7.54 6.60 -0.77
CA GLY A 87 6.66 7.77 -0.86
C GLY A 87 5.41 7.51 -1.70
N ILE A 88 5.60 6.96 -2.90
CA ILE A 88 4.49 6.60 -3.81
C ILE A 88 3.58 5.54 -3.16
N ALA A 89 4.15 4.53 -2.51
CA ALA A 89 3.39 3.49 -1.82
C ALA A 89 2.57 4.06 -0.64
N ARG A 90 3.14 5.04 0.09
CA ARG A 90 2.41 5.76 1.16
C ARG A 90 1.26 6.58 0.59
N GLN A 91 1.48 7.31 -0.49
CA GLN A 91 0.46 8.12 -1.14
C GLN A 91 -0.69 7.26 -1.68
N ARG A 92 -0.38 6.13 -2.33
CA ARG A 92 -1.40 5.17 -2.79
C ARG A 92 -2.25 4.64 -1.65
N ARG A 93 -1.63 4.28 -0.52
CA ARG A 93 -2.36 3.81 0.67
C ARG A 93 -3.30 4.87 1.22
N GLU A 94 -2.88 6.13 1.24
CA GLU A 94 -3.72 7.21 1.73
C GLU A 94 -4.92 7.47 0.81
N ILE A 95 -4.71 7.45 -0.50
CA ILE A 95 -5.79 7.51 -1.50
C ILE A 95 -6.76 6.33 -1.30
N ALA A 96 -6.24 5.12 -1.14
CA ALA A 96 -7.05 3.93 -0.89
C ALA A 96 -7.94 4.06 0.35
N LYS A 97 -7.41 4.57 1.46
CA LYS A 97 -8.18 4.84 2.68
C LYS A 97 -9.31 5.83 2.42
N GLN A 98 -9.02 6.95 1.74
CA GLN A 98 -10.02 7.98 1.43
C GLN A 98 -11.14 7.42 0.54
N LEU A 99 -10.80 6.63 -0.48
CA LEU A 99 -11.79 5.99 -1.36
C LEU A 99 -12.65 4.97 -0.61
N LEU A 100 -12.03 4.13 0.25
CA LEU A 100 -12.77 3.20 1.09
C LEU A 100 -13.69 3.93 2.07
N PHE A 101 -13.20 4.95 2.73
CA PHE A 101 -14.01 5.76 3.65
C PHE A 101 -15.20 6.41 2.93
N ALA A 102 -14.99 6.95 1.72
CA ALA A 102 -16.04 7.48 0.89
C ALA A 102 -17.09 6.40 0.55
N ARG A 103 -16.65 5.17 0.23
CA ARG A 103 -17.54 4.04 -0.05
C ARG A 103 -18.36 3.63 1.18
N LEU A 104 -17.72 3.57 2.36
CA LEU A 104 -18.37 3.26 3.62
C LEU A 104 -19.45 4.28 3.97
N ASN A 105 -19.26 5.55 3.61
CA ASN A 105 -20.24 6.64 3.79
C ASN A 105 -21.29 6.71 2.67
N GLY A 106 -21.44 5.65 1.87
CA GLY A 106 -22.52 5.53 0.89
C GLY A 106 -22.26 6.17 -0.46
N MET A 107 -21.02 6.60 -0.77
CA MET A 107 -20.69 7.10 -2.10
C MET A 107 -20.80 5.96 -3.14
N ARG A 108 -21.75 6.09 -4.07
CA ARG A 108 -21.98 5.13 -5.15
C ARG A 108 -21.59 5.76 -6.49
N ASP A 109 -20.31 5.70 -6.81
CA ASP A 109 -19.82 6.10 -8.12
C ASP A 109 -19.25 4.86 -8.83
N ALA A 110 -19.70 4.60 -10.06
CA ALA A 110 -19.21 3.47 -10.87
C ALA A 110 -17.67 3.55 -11.12
N ARG A 111 -17.09 4.76 -11.02
CA ARG A 111 -15.64 4.96 -11.14
C ARG A 111 -14.88 4.60 -9.87
N LEU A 112 -15.57 4.56 -8.73
CA LEU A 112 -14.93 4.33 -7.43
C LEU A 112 -14.28 2.94 -7.35
N ASP A 113 -14.95 1.92 -7.89
CA ASP A 113 -14.43 0.55 -7.88
C ASP A 113 -13.17 0.42 -8.76
N ALA A 114 -13.13 1.12 -9.91
CA ALA A 114 -11.92 1.20 -10.74
C ALA A 114 -10.78 1.94 -10.01
N GLN A 115 -11.09 3.05 -9.35
CA GLN A 115 -10.11 3.83 -8.57
C GLN A 115 -9.56 3.04 -7.37
N LEU A 116 -10.39 2.23 -6.70
CA LEU A 116 -9.96 1.33 -5.63
C LEU A 116 -8.96 0.29 -6.17
N ALA A 117 -9.25 -0.32 -7.33
CA ALA A 117 -8.34 -1.25 -7.96
C ALA A 117 -7.00 -0.59 -8.36
N GLU A 118 -7.02 0.63 -8.92
CA GLU A 118 -5.82 1.43 -9.23
C GLU A 118 -5.02 1.77 -7.96
N ALA A 119 -5.70 2.00 -6.84
CA ALA A 119 -5.06 2.23 -5.54
C ALA A 119 -4.48 0.96 -4.90
N GLY A 120 -4.68 -0.21 -5.52
CA GLY A 120 -4.14 -1.50 -5.07
C GLY A 120 -5.06 -2.28 -4.13
N ILE A 121 -6.36 -1.93 -4.10
CA ILE A 121 -7.38 -2.68 -3.36
C ILE A 121 -8.01 -3.70 -4.28
N ALA A 122 -7.67 -4.97 -4.08
CA ALA A 122 -8.24 -6.09 -4.81
C ALA A 122 -9.35 -6.76 -3.97
N LEU A 123 -10.59 -6.47 -4.32
CA LEU A 123 -11.77 -7.06 -3.68
C LEU A 123 -12.15 -8.36 -4.40
N SER A 124 -11.37 -9.41 -4.18
CA SER A 124 -11.44 -10.67 -4.93
C SER A 124 -12.45 -11.69 -4.36
N HIS A 125 -12.92 -11.47 -3.13
CA HIS A 125 -13.80 -12.40 -2.43
C HIS A 125 -15.24 -11.90 -2.39
N PRO A 126 -16.24 -12.81 -2.27
CA PRO A 126 -17.65 -12.45 -2.35
C PRO A 126 -18.22 -11.79 -1.09
N LEU A 127 -17.54 -11.92 0.07
CA LEU A 127 -18.06 -11.45 1.34
C LEU A 127 -17.27 -10.24 1.84
N PHE A 128 -18.00 -9.31 2.46
CA PHE A 128 -17.46 -8.08 3.01
C PHE A 128 -17.96 -7.87 4.43
N CYS A 129 -17.11 -7.34 5.28
CA CYS A 129 -17.47 -6.94 6.63
C CYS A 129 -16.62 -5.76 7.09
N VAL A 130 -17.20 -4.85 7.87
CA VAL A 130 -16.47 -3.76 8.51
C VAL A 130 -16.21 -4.09 9.97
N VAL A 131 -14.99 -3.86 10.42
CA VAL A 131 -14.62 -3.97 11.84
C VAL A 131 -14.13 -2.61 12.32
N LEU A 132 -14.75 -2.13 13.40
CA LEU A 132 -14.25 -0.99 14.16
C LEU A 132 -13.33 -1.49 15.26
N VAL A 133 -12.12 -0.97 15.28
CA VAL A 133 -11.11 -1.24 16.31
C VAL A 133 -11.03 -0.02 17.22
N LYS A 134 -11.38 -0.19 18.49
CA LYS A 134 -11.27 0.87 19.50
C LYS A 134 -10.18 0.53 20.50
N TRP A 135 -9.21 1.42 20.64
CA TRP A 135 -8.18 1.33 21.68
C TRP A 135 -8.74 1.86 23.00
N LEU A 136 -8.75 1.01 24.04
CA LEU A 136 -9.32 1.37 25.34
C LEU A 136 -8.45 2.35 26.13
N ASP A 137 -7.18 2.51 25.75
CA ASP A 137 -6.26 3.51 26.28
C ASP A 137 -6.39 4.89 25.62
N GLY A 138 -7.27 5.03 24.63
CA GLY A 138 -7.54 6.27 23.90
C GLY A 138 -6.44 6.70 22.93
N LYS A 139 -5.36 5.93 22.78
CA LYS A 139 -4.27 6.25 21.85
C LYS A 139 -4.56 5.63 20.47
N SER A 140 -4.51 6.46 19.43
CA SER A 140 -4.57 5.94 18.06
C SER A 140 -3.26 5.24 17.70
N ARG A 141 -3.35 4.00 17.21
CA ARG A 141 -2.22 3.20 16.73
C ARG A 141 -2.45 2.79 15.29
N GLU A 142 -2.73 3.76 14.45
CA GLU A 142 -3.07 3.53 13.04
C GLU A 142 -1.94 2.84 12.28
N GLU A 143 -0.68 3.18 12.57
CA GLU A 143 0.49 2.54 11.95
C GLU A 143 0.63 1.08 12.38
N THR A 144 0.34 0.77 13.65
CA THR A 144 0.31 -0.61 14.16
C THR A 144 -0.77 -1.42 13.45
N VAL A 145 -1.98 -0.89 13.33
CA VAL A 145 -3.07 -1.54 12.59
C VAL A 145 -2.67 -1.75 11.13
N ALA A 146 -2.09 -0.75 10.48
CA ALA A 146 -1.66 -0.85 9.08
C ALA A 146 -0.55 -1.90 8.87
N SER A 147 0.39 -2.05 9.80
CA SER A 147 1.45 -3.07 9.71
C SER A 147 0.90 -4.48 9.90
N MET A 148 -0.05 -4.67 10.81
CA MET A 148 -0.70 -5.96 11.07
C MET A 148 -1.59 -6.43 9.91
N VAL A 149 -2.25 -5.50 9.22
CA VAL A 149 -3.06 -5.79 8.03
C VAL A 149 -2.28 -6.60 7.00
N TYR A 150 -1.01 -6.26 6.80
CA TYR A 150 -0.15 -6.99 5.85
C TYR A 150 0.31 -8.36 6.38
N ALA A 151 0.36 -8.54 7.70
CA ALA A 151 0.78 -9.79 8.32
C ALA A 151 -0.36 -10.82 8.42
N LEU A 152 -1.61 -10.36 8.44
CA LEU A 152 -2.80 -11.19 8.62
C LEU A 152 -3.55 -11.51 7.32
N ALA A 153 -3.20 -10.85 6.19
CA ALA A 153 -3.80 -11.15 4.89
C ALA A 153 -3.32 -12.54 4.41
N ASP A 154 -4.23 -13.52 4.40
CA ASP A 154 -4.01 -14.85 3.82
C ASP A 154 -4.77 -14.96 2.48
N GLY A 155 -4.43 -15.97 1.66
CA GLY A 155 -4.96 -16.14 0.30
C GLY A 155 -6.49 -16.07 0.17
N ASP A 156 -7.23 -16.46 1.21
CA ASP A 156 -8.70 -16.47 1.25
C ASP A 156 -9.31 -15.23 1.94
N MET A 157 -8.48 -14.31 2.41
CA MET A 157 -8.91 -13.10 3.11
C MET A 157 -8.01 -11.92 2.82
N SER A 158 -8.61 -10.77 2.63
CA SER A 158 -7.94 -9.48 2.47
C SER A 158 -8.46 -8.48 3.49
N LEU A 159 -7.55 -7.74 4.10
CA LEU A 159 -7.84 -6.74 5.12
C LEU A 159 -7.32 -5.38 4.66
N TYR A 160 -8.16 -4.36 4.74
CA TYR A 160 -7.83 -3.01 4.30
C TYR A 160 -8.15 -1.97 5.36
N PRO A 161 -7.18 -1.12 5.77
CA PRO A 161 -7.48 0.02 6.63
C PRO A 161 -8.26 1.07 5.84
N ALA A 162 -9.42 1.47 6.37
CA ALA A 162 -10.30 2.46 5.74
C ALA A 162 -10.25 3.83 6.42
N GLY A 163 -9.35 4.02 7.39
CA GLY A 163 -9.15 5.29 8.09
C GLY A 163 -9.60 5.27 9.55
N LEU A 164 -9.84 6.47 10.08
CA LEU A 164 -10.28 6.67 11.46
C LEU A 164 -11.77 7.06 11.48
N TYR A 165 -12.53 6.45 12.38
CA TYR A 165 -13.91 6.89 12.66
C TYR A 165 -13.93 8.06 13.65
N ARG A 166 -13.13 7.94 14.73
CA ARG A 166 -12.90 8.96 15.77
C ARG A 166 -11.48 8.81 16.30
N ALA A 167 -11.05 9.74 17.14
CA ALA A 167 -9.77 9.62 17.82
C ALA A 167 -9.68 8.28 18.57
N GLY A 168 -8.66 7.48 18.26
CA GLY A 168 -8.44 6.15 18.83
C GLY A 168 -9.34 5.03 18.29
N GLU A 169 -10.07 5.25 17.21
CA GLU A 169 -10.94 4.24 16.59
C GLU A 169 -10.61 4.09 15.11
N SER A 170 -10.08 2.93 14.73
CA SER A 170 -9.72 2.60 13.34
C SER A 170 -10.81 1.80 12.67
N ILE A 171 -10.99 2.01 11.37
CA ILE A 171 -11.93 1.26 10.53
C ILE A 171 -11.14 0.29 9.66
N LEU A 172 -11.55 -0.97 9.67
CA LEU A 172 -11.02 -2.01 8.81
C LEU A 172 -12.12 -2.56 7.92
N LEU A 173 -11.82 -2.75 6.64
CA LEU A 173 -12.64 -3.50 5.72
C LEU A 173 -12.04 -4.89 5.54
N LEU A 174 -12.84 -5.92 5.81
CA LEU A 174 -12.52 -7.31 5.51
C LEU A 174 -13.21 -7.71 4.22
N ASN A 175 -12.48 -8.41 3.35
CA ASN A 175 -13.00 -9.10 2.18
C ASN A 175 -12.55 -10.55 2.25
N PHE A 176 -13.47 -11.52 2.29
CA PHE A 176 -13.20 -12.91 2.61
C PHE A 176 -14.10 -13.88 1.85
N ALA A 177 -13.67 -15.15 1.78
CA ALA A 177 -14.33 -16.17 0.98
C ALA A 177 -15.48 -16.87 1.71
N LEU A 178 -15.31 -17.23 3.01
CA LEU A 178 -16.21 -18.07 3.77
C LEU A 178 -16.65 -17.38 5.07
N ARG A 179 -17.94 -17.52 5.41
CA ARG A 179 -18.52 -16.92 6.64
C ARG A 179 -17.90 -17.45 7.93
N GLU A 180 -17.57 -18.72 7.94
CA GLU A 180 -16.98 -19.40 9.12
C GLU A 180 -15.61 -18.84 9.51
N GLN A 181 -14.89 -18.25 8.56
CA GLN A 181 -13.57 -17.66 8.80
C GLN A 181 -13.61 -16.38 9.63
N LEU A 182 -14.77 -15.70 9.69
CA LEU A 182 -14.86 -14.38 10.32
C LEU A 182 -14.61 -14.43 11.83
N GLU A 183 -15.17 -15.41 12.54
CA GLU A 183 -15.03 -15.53 13.99
C GLU A 183 -13.58 -15.83 14.39
N ASP A 184 -12.96 -16.79 13.72
CA ASP A 184 -11.56 -17.14 13.93
C ASP A 184 -10.64 -15.96 13.64
N PHE A 185 -10.90 -15.25 12.53
CA PHE A 185 -10.13 -14.08 12.16
C PHE A 185 -10.26 -12.93 13.18
N VAL A 186 -11.47 -12.63 13.65
CA VAL A 186 -11.70 -11.60 14.67
C VAL A 186 -10.97 -11.92 15.96
N MET A 187 -10.90 -13.20 16.34
CA MET A 187 -10.14 -13.66 17.50
C MET A 187 -8.63 -13.44 17.29
N VAL A 188 -8.08 -13.88 16.17
CA VAL A 188 -6.67 -13.69 15.82
C VAL A 188 -6.31 -12.20 15.72
N LEU A 189 -7.19 -11.38 15.12
CA LEU A 189 -7.00 -9.95 15.05
C LEU A 189 -6.94 -9.31 16.43
N ARG A 190 -7.84 -9.69 17.34
CA ARG A 190 -7.83 -9.20 18.73
C ARG A 190 -6.53 -9.56 19.43
N GLU A 191 -6.14 -10.83 19.41
CA GLU A 191 -4.91 -11.29 20.04
C GLU A 191 -3.67 -10.55 19.50
N SER A 192 -3.59 -10.40 18.18
CA SER A 192 -2.48 -9.71 17.54
C SER A 192 -2.40 -8.23 17.95
N LEU A 193 -3.54 -7.54 18.04
CA LEU A 193 -3.59 -6.14 18.49
C LEU A 193 -3.25 -5.99 19.98
N GLU A 194 -3.61 -6.96 20.82
CA GLU A 194 -3.31 -6.95 22.26
C GLU A 194 -1.84 -7.22 22.56
N VAL A 195 -1.16 -8.06 21.75
CA VAL A 195 0.29 -8.32 21.87
C VAL A 195 1.11 -7.04 21.69
N GLU A 196 0.68 -6.14 20.79
CA GLU A 196 1.33 -4.82 20.58
C GLU A 196 1.11 -3.83 21.74
N GLY A 197 0.54 -4.30 22.85
CA GLY A 197 0.52 -3.59 24.14
C GLY A 197 -0.69 -2.73 24.40
N GLY A 198 -1.87 -3.03 23.81
CA GLY A 198 -3.10 -2.29 24.10
C GLY A 198 -4.31 -3.21 24.26
N ARG A 199 -5.19 -2.89 25.20
CA ARG A 199 -6.53 -3.50 25.24
C ARG A 199 -7.38 -2.90 24.13
N VAL A 200 -8.03 -3.78 23.33
CA VAL A 200 -8.89 -3.36 22.21
C VAL A 200 -10.31 -3.90 22.38
N ALA A 201 -11.28 -3.12 21.92
CA ALA A 201 -12.63 -3.59 21.64
C ALA A 201 -12.84 -3.65 20.13
N LEU A 202 -13.38 -4.76 19.63
CA LEU A 202 -13.68 -4.98 18.22
C LEU A 202 -15.20 -5.02 18.04
N PHE A 203 -15.70 -4.18 17.13
CA PHE A 203 -17.12 -4.15 16.77
C PHE A 203 -17.25 -4.56 15.31
N VAL A 204 -17.76 -5.77 15.13
CA VAL A 204 -17.88 -6.42 13.82
C VAL A 204 -19.23 -6.06 13.21
N GLY A 205 -19.27 -5.52 12.02
CA GLY A 205 -20.49 -5.23 11.29
C GLY A 205 -21.16 -6.48 10.72
N ASP A 206 -22.30 -6.31 10.08
CA ASP A 206 -22.98 -7.40 9.39
C ASP A 206 -22.23 -7.79 8.11
N ILE A 207 -22.30 -9.07 7.76
CA ILE A 207 -21.68 -9.59 6.53
C ILE A 207 -22.55 -9.17 5.33
N CYS A 208 -21.90 -8.57 4.33
CA CYS A 208 -22.51 -8.18 3.06
C CYS A 208 -21.94 -9.02 1.91
N GLU A 209 -22.78 -9.35 0.93
CA GLU A 209 -22.38 -10.08 -0.29
C GLU A 209 -22.15 -9.13 -1.48
N ASP A 210 -22.49 -7.87 -1.32
CA ASP A 210 -22.31 -6.82 -2.32
C ASP A 210 -21.59 -5.62 -1.70
N MET A 211 -20.53 -5.16 -2.33
CA MET A 211 -19.80 -3.95 -1.94
C MET A 211 -20.71 -2.71 -1.93
N GLY A 212 -21.81 -2.71 -2.69
CA GLY A 212 -22.85 -1.68 -2.63
C GLY A 212 -23.56 -1.58 -1.28
N GLN A 213 -23.51 -2.64 -0.49
CA GLN A 213 -24.13 -2.74 0.84
C GLN A 213 -23.16 -2.53 1.99
N ILE A 214 -21.89 -2.27 1.72
CA ILE A 214 -20.85 -2.17 2.76
C ILE A 214 -21.14 -1.08 3.79
N THR A 215 -21.88 -0.03 3.41
CA THR A 215 -22.38 1.00 4.33
C THR A 215 -23.25 0.39 5.44
N LEU A 216 -24.01 -0.67 5.17
CA LEU A 216 -24.82 -1.37 6.17
C LEU A 216 -23.93 -2.04 7.21
N SER A 217 -22.87 -2.72 6.76
CA SER A 217 -21.88 -3.31 7.65
C SER A 217 -21.20 -2.26 8.54
N PHE A 218 -20.85 -1.12 7.96
CA PHE A 218 -20.26 -0.01 8.72
C PHE A 218 -21.23 0.54 9.78
N VAL A 219 -22.49 0.76 9.40
CA VAL A 219 -23.54 1.24 10.31
C VAL A 219 -23.81 0.26 11.43
N SER A 220 -23.90 -1.04 11.13
CA SER A 220 -24.12 -2.07 12.15
C SER A 220 -22.93 -2.18 13.13
N ALA A 221 -21.69 -2.01 12.65
CA ALA A 221 -20.52 -1.95 13.51
C ALA A 221 -20.58 -0.74 14.48
N ILE A 222 -20.96 0.45 13.98
CA ILE A 222 -21.16 1.65 14.81
C ILE A 222 -22.26 1.42 15.84
N ALA A 223 -23.37 0.85 15.42
CA ALA A 223 -24.51 0.59 16.29
C ALA A 223 -24.14 -0.36 17.43
N ARG A 224 -23.43 -1.46 17.15
CA ARG A 224 -22.92 -2.40 18.18
C ARG A 224 -21.96 -1.71 19.15
N ARG A 225 -21.10 -0.85 18.63
CA ARG A 225 -20.19 -0.05 19.44
C ARG A 225 -20.94 0.87 20.40
N GLU A 226 -21.97 1.59 19.93
CA GLU A 226 -22.73 2.51 20.78
C GLU A 226 -23.57 1.75 21.81
N ALA A 227 -24.16 0.62 21.46
CA ALA A 227 -24.91 -0.23 22.40
C ALA A 227 -24.05 -0.74 23.55
N GLU A 228 -22.79 -1.14 23.30
CA GLU A 228 -21.87 -1.58 24.37
C GLU A 228 -21.52 -0.45 25.34
N PHE A 229 -21.38 0.80 24.84
CA PHE A 229 -21.02 1.94 25.69
C PHE A 229 -22.21 2.66 26.32
N SER A 230 -23.43 2.52 25.79
CA SER A 230 -24.66 3.07 26.39
C SER A 230 -25.28 2.14 27.46
N GLY A 231 -24.82 0.90 27.53
CA GLY A 231 -25.42 -0.13 28.38
C GLY A 231 -26.77 -0.61 27.88
N GLU A 232 -27.18 -0.21 26.68
CA GLU A 232 -28.37 -0.71 25.99
C GLU A 232 -28.07 -2.07 25.37
N THR A 233 -28.45 -3.14 26.04
CA THR A 233 -28.23 -4.54 25.61
C THR A 233 -29.22 -5.01 24.58
N GLU A 234 -29.97 -4.12 23.93
CA GLU A 234 -30.84 -4.54 22.83
C GLU A 234 -29.99 -5.07 21.68
N ARG A 235 -30.19 -6.36 21.38
CA ARG A 235 -29.53 -7.03 20.24
C ARG A 235 -29.98 -6.34 18.97
N ILE A 236 -29.07 -5.57 18.39
CA ILE A 236 -29.25 -5.01 17.05
C ILE A 236 -29.30 -6.21 16.10
N GLY A 237 -30.48 -6.48 15.56
CA GLY A 237 -30.65 -7.50 14.53
C GLY A 237 -29.86 -7.15 13.25
N PRO A 238 -29.71 -8.13 12.32
CA PRO A 238 -29.05 -7.88 11.04
C PRO A 238 -29.79 -6.76 10.28
N MET A 239 -29.03 -5.82 9.74
CA MET A 239 -29.56 -4.74 8.93
C MET A 239 -29.76 -5.24 7.49
N GLU A 240 -30.99 -5.18 6.99
CA GLU A 240 -31.32 -5.56 5.62
C GLU A 240 -31.07 -4.40 4.64
N ALA A 241 -30.95 -4.74 3.35
CA ALA A 241 -30.89 -3.75 2.28
C ALA A 241 -32.18 -2.91 2.30
N GLY A 242 -32.03 -1.57 2.33
CA GLY A 242 -33.17 -0.66 2.54
C GLY A 242 -33.45 -0.37 4.02
N TRP A 243 -32.44 -0.49 4.86
CA TRP A 243 -32.46 -0.31 6.30
C TRP A 243 -33.09 1.01 6.80
N TYR A 244 -33.18 2.02 5.93
CA TYR A 244 -34.02 3.17 6.15
C TYR A 244 -34.82 3.54 4.91
N ASP A 245 -36.00 4.13 5.11
CA ASP A 245 -36.83 4.60 4.01
C ASP A 245 -36.27 5.89 3.42
N ASP A 246 -35.52 5.78 2.34
CA ASP A 246 -34.86 6.90 1.63
C ASP A 246 -35.86 7.70 0.74
N ARG A 247 -37.16 7.35 0.76
CA ARG A 247 -38.16 7.99 -0.06
C ARG A 247 -38.25 9.48 0.18
N GLN A 248 -38.22 9.90 1.44
CA GLN A 248 -38.25 11.33 1.80
C GLN A 248 -36.99 12.06 1.34
N VAL A 249 -35.83 11.42 1.41
CA VAL A 249 -34.59 11.97 0.92
C VAL A 249 -34.64 12.19 -0.59
N ARG A 250 -35.10 11.18 -1.35
CA ARG A 250 -35.23 11.29 -2.82
C ARG A 250 -36.23 12.41 -3.22
N LEU A 251 -37.34 12.50 -2.54
CA LEU A 251 -38.35 13.56 -2.79
C LEU A 251 -37.79 14.95 -2.46
N MET A 252 -37.01 15.07 -1.37
CA MET A 252 -36.34 16.31 -1.00
C MET A 252 -35.32 16.72 -2.06
N MET A 253 -34.46 15.78 -2.53
CA MET A 253 -33.48 16.07 -3.59
C MET A 253 -34.14 16.45 -4.91
N GLN A 254 -35.26 15.83 -5.24
CA GLN A 254 -36.05 16.21 -6.41
C GLN A 254 -36.63 17.63 -6.26
N ALA A 255 -37.25 17.95 -5.11
CA ALA A 255 -37.77 19.27 -4.83
C ALA A 255 -36.73 20.37 -4.90
N LEU A 256 -35.49 20.08 -4.43
CA LEU A 256 -34.35 21.01 -4.54
C LEU A 256 -33.97 21.25 -6.00
N ARG A 257 -33.91 20.21 -6.84
CA ARG A 257 -33.64 20.36 -8.28
C ARG A 257 -34.69 21.16 -9.00
N GLU A 258 -35.96 21.05 -8.57
CA GLU A 258 -37.10 21.79 -9.08
C GLU A 258 -37.17 23.24 -8.55
N GLY A 259 -36.29 23.63 -7.62
CA GLY A 259 -36.33 24.94 -6.96
C GLY A 259 -37.50 25.11 -5.98
N ASN A 260 -38.16 24.04 -5.60
CA ASN A 260 -39.32 24.07 -4.71
C ASN A 260 -38.92 23.95 -3.25
N SER A 261 -38.60 25.09 -2.62
CA SER A 261 -38.12 25.16 -1.24
C SER A 261 -39.17 24.69 -0.22
N ILE A 262 -40.49 24.95 -0.48
CA ILE A 262 -41.56 24.54 0.42
C ILE A 262 -41.65 23.02 0.49
N LYS A 263 -41.66 22.36 -0.68
CA LYS A 263 -41.69 20.90 -0.77
C LYS A 263 -40.43 20.26 -0.17
N ALA A 264 -39.26 20.85 -0.41
CA ALA A 264 -38.02 20.37 0.16
C ALA A 264 -38.05 20.43 1.69
N GLN A 265 -38.55 21.55 2.28
CA GLN A 265 -38.72 21.71 3.72
C GLN A 265 -39.70 20.69 4.29
N THR A 266 -40.83 20.47 3.66
CA THR A 266 -41.82 19.46 4.08
C THR A 266 -41.23 18.05 4.10
N CYS A 267 -40.43 17.69 3.09
CA CYS A 267 -39.73 16.40 3.06
C CYS A 267 -38.68 16.28 4.17
N LEU A 268 -37.94 17.36 4.47
CA LEU A 268 -36.96 17.41 5.56
C LEU A 268 -37.64 17.21 6.92
N ASP A 269 -38.77 17.90 7.17
CA ASP A 269 -39.51 17.77 8.41
C ASP A 269 -40.05 16.34 8.60
N ALA A 270 -40.57 15.73 7.52
CA ALA A 270 -41.01 14.34 7.52
C ALA A 270 -39.84 13.36 7.78
N LEU A 271 -38.65 13.64 7.24
CA LEU A 271 -37.45 12.86 7.50
C LEU A 271 -37.05 12.98 8.99
N CYS A 272 -37.02 14.19 9.54
CA CYS A 272 -36.73 14.42 10.96
C CYS A 272 -37.69 13.67 11.89
N GLN A 273 -38.99 13.68 11.55
CA GLN A 273 -40.00 12.96 12.33
C GLN A 273 -39.77 11.44 12.23
N MET A 274 -39.59 10.92 11.03
CA MET A 274 -39.30 9.51 10.79
C MET A 274 -38.05 9.03 11.57
N LEU A 275 -36.96 9.84 11.59
CA LEU A 275 -35.74 9.52 12.32
C LEU A 275 -36.00 9.42 13.83
N ARG A 276 -36.81 10.31 14.40
CA ARG A 276 -37.15 10.29 15.84
C ARG A 276 -37.98 9.09 16.22
N GLU A 277 -38.94 8.71 15.36
CA GLU A 277 -39.90 7.65 15.66
C GLU A 277 -39.36 6.24 15.37
N LYS A 278 -38.67 6.06 14.23
CA LYS A 278 -38.24 4.74 13.78
C LYS A 278 -36.79 4.39 14.11
N TYR A 279 -35.96 5.40 14.29
CA TYR A 279 -34.51 5.23 14.48
C TYR A 279 -34.04 5.98 15.74
N PRO A 280 -34.42 5.52 16.94
CA PRO A 280 -34.07 6.23 18.19
C PRO A 280 -32.56 6.25 18.48
N MET A 281 -31.81 5.30 17.91
CA MET A 281 -30.37 5.23 18.11
C MET A 281 -29.65 6.39 17.40
N MET A 282 -28.93 7.20 18.18
CA MET A 282 -28.17 8.35 17.69
C MET A 282 -27.15 7.99 16.59
N ALA A 283 -26.58 6.78 16.65
CA ALA A 283 -25.65 6.30 15.64
C ALA A 283 -26.29 6.16 14.27
N LEU A 284 -27.47 5.51 14.23
CA LEU A 284 -28.23 5.34 13.00
C LEU A 284 -28.65 6.67 12.42
N GLN A 285 -29.11 7.60 13.27
CA GLN A 285 -29.45 8.95 12.82
C GLN A 285 -28.27 9.66 12.20
N ARG A 286 -27.06 9.59 12.81
CA ARG A 286 -25.85 10.19 12.23
C ARG A 286 -25.49 9.60 10.89
N CYS A 287 -25.61 8.28 10.71
CA CYS A 287 -25.34 7.63 9.42
C CYS A 287 -26.33 8.06 8.33
N ILE A 288 -27.63 8.15 8.68
CA ILE A 288 -28.65 8.67 7.76
C ILE A 288 -28.35 10.12 7.39
N TRP A 289 -28.02 10.97 8.37
CA TRP A 289 -27.66 12.37 8.12
C TRP A 289 -26.39 12.51 7.26
N ALA A 290 -25.39 11.64 7.43
CA ALA A 290 -24.20 11.63 6.59
C ALA A 290 -24.54 11.27 5.14
N ASP A 291 -25.44 10.28 4.92
CA ASP A 291 -25.91 9.92 3.59
C ASP A 291 -26.74 11.06 2.95
N VAL A 292 -27.65 11.65 3.71
CA VAL A 292 -28.47 12.82 3.27
C VAL A 292 -27.54 13.99 2.89
N GLY A 293 -26.55 14.32 3.72
CA GLY A 293 -25.57 15.36 3.45
C GLY A 293 -24.75 15.09 2.17
N SER A 294 -24.34 13.85 1.96
CA SER A 294 -23.62 13.44 0.75
C SER A 294 -24.47 13.56 -0.51
N GLN A 295 -25.77 13.21 -0.43
CA GLN A 295 -26.71 13.35 -1.54
C GLN A 295 -27.03 14.83 -1.81
N LEU A 296 -27.15 15.64 -0.77
CA LEU A 296 -27.36 17.10 -0.88
C LEU A 296 -26.19 17.76 -1.60
N LEU A 297 -24.94 17.51 -1.15
CA LEU A 297 -23.75 18.08 -1.77
C LEU A 297 -23.63 17.71 -3.26
N ARG A 298 -23.94 16.44 -3.61
CA ARG A 298 -23.99 16.01 -5.02
C ARG A 298 -25.06 16.74 -5.81
N THR A 299 -26.23 16.93 -5.24
CA THR A 299 -27.33 17.63 -5.91
C THR A 299 -26.99 19.10 -6.15
N VAL A 300 -26.42 19.78 -5.16
CA VAL A 300 -25.96 21.18 -5.26
C VAL A 300 -24.84 21.31 -6.30
N ALA A 301 -23.87 20.39 -6.31
CA ALA A 301 -22.80 20.39 -7.30
C ALA A 301 -23.33 20.20 -8.73
N GLN A 302 -24.38 19.34 -8.92
CA GLN A 302 -25.03 19.16 -10.21
C GLN A 302 -25.82 20.40 -10.69
N MET A 303 -26.29 21.22 -9.76
CA MET A 303 -27.00 22.48 -10.06
C MET A 303 -26.08 23.65 -10.40
N ASN A 304 -24.75 23.46 -10.47
CA ASN A 304 -23.74 24.49 -10.70
C ASN A 304 -23.87 25.71 -9.74
N VAL A 305 -24.35 25.50 -8.53
CA VAL A 305 -24.42 26.51 -7.49
C VAL A 305 -23.04 26.67 -6.89
N HIS A 306 -22.39 27.83 -7.07
CA HIS A 306 -21.16 28.16 -6.35
C HIS A 306 -21.51 28.39 -4.86
N LEU A 307 -21.13 27.47 -4.01
CA LEU A 307 -21.15 27.64 -2.56
C LEU A 307 -19.88 28.38 -2.13
N ASP A 308 -20.02 29.48 -1.42
CA ASP A 308 -18.90 30.14 -0.76
C ASP A 308 -18.32 29.25 0.34
N SER A 309 -16.99 29.36 0.56
CA SER A 309 -16.27 28.53 1.54
C SER A 309 -16.83 28.61 2.95
N GLU A 310 -17.43 29.74 3.34
CA GLU A 310 -18.12 29.94 4.64
C GLU A 310 -19.39 29.10 4.76
N GLN A 311 -20.09 28.84 3.66
CA GLN A 311 -21.31 28.03 3.65
C GLN A 311 -21.01 26.53 3.74
N LEU A 312 -19.83 26.09 3.28
CA LEU A 312 -19.38 24.71 3.38
C LEU A 312 -18.98 24.29 4.81
N HIS A 313 -18.59 25.26 5.66
CA HIS A 313 -18.23 24.99 7.07
C HIS A 313 -19.44 24.78 8.00
N MET A 314 -20.66 25.03 7.54
CA MET A 314 -21.89 24.81 8.31
C MET A 314 -22.48 23.39 8.16
N PHE A 315 -21.92 22.57 7.27
CA PHE A 315 -22.29 21.17 7.04
C PHE A 315 -21.20 20.22 7.51
#